data_55b74581848e1720fbbcf5eabe63b164
#
_entry.id   55b74581848e1720fbbcf5eabe63b164
#
_cell.length_a   1.000
_cell.length_b   1.000
_cell.length_c   1.000
_cell.angle_alpha   90.00
_cell.angle_beta   90.00
_cell.angle_gamma   90.00
#
_symmetry.space_group_name_H-M   'P 1'
#
loop_
_entity.id
_entity.type
_entity.pdbx_description
1 polymer ?
#
loop_
_entity_poly.entity_id
_entity_poly.type
_entity_poly.pdbx_seq_one_letter_code
_entity_poly.pdbx_strand_id
1 'polypeptide(L)'
;MKNLDVIGKYLFALPFAVFGLMHFMAANDMAGMVPAAVPGGVIWVYLTGACLVAAAVAILVGKMAKLAATLLGVLLLVFVLSIHLPAVMGGDQMAMSGVLKDLALAGAAFYYASKQAA
;
A
#
# COMPACT_ATOMS: atom_id res chain seq x y z
N MET A 1 -15.59 5.41 22.36
CA MET A 1 -14.69 4.30 22.62
C MET A 1 -13.26 4.79 22.51
N LYS A 2 -12.60 4.85 23.64
CA LYS A 2 -11.32 5.53 23.75
C LYS A 2 -10.18 4.86 22.97
N ASN A 3 -10.28 3.54 22.75
CA ASN A 3 -9.16 2.79 22.16
C ASN A 3 -9.36 2.42 20.71
N LEU A 4 -10.47 2.83 20.09
CA LEU A 4 -10.73 2.50 18.67
C LEU A 4 -9.71 3.13 17.75
N ASP A 5 -9.27 4.33 18.05
CA ASP A 5 -8.25 5.01 17.24
C ASP A 5 -6.91 4.28 17.29
N VAL A 6 -6.53 3.80 18.48
CA VAL A 6 -5.28 3.05 18.65
C VAL A 6 -5.39 1.69 17.96
N ILE A 7 -6.48 0.97 18.19
CA ILE A 7 -6.71 -0.33 17.56
C ILE A 7 -6.71 -0.18 16.04
N GLY A 8 -7.43 0.82 15.55
CA GLY A 8 -7.51 1.08 14.10
C GLY A 8 -6.15 1.42 13.51
N LYS A 9 -5.35 2.22 14.21
CA LYS A 9 -4.00 2.56 13.74
C LYS A 9 -3.13 1.32 13.56
N TYR A 10 -3.10 0.42 14.55
CA TYR A 10 -2.29 -0.80 14.46
C TYR A 10 -2.84 -1.76 13.42
N LEU A 11 -4.15 -1.96 13.37
CA LEU A 11 -4.76 -2.84 12.36
C LEU A 11 -4.55 -2.30 10.95
N PHE A 12 -4.49 -1.00 10.79
CA PHE A 12 -4.24 -0.37 9.50
C PHE A 12 -2.76 -0.48 9.11
N ALA A 13 -1.85 -0.14 10.02
CA ALA A 13 -0.43 0.02 9.69
C ALA A 13 0.35 -1.30 9.69
N LEU A 14 0.08 -2.21 10.63
CA LEU A 14 0.86 -3.45 10.74
C LEU A 14 0.81 -4.32 9.49
N PRO A 15 -0.36 -4.52 8.83
CA PRO A 15 -0.37 -5.29 7.60
C PRO A 15 0.51 -4.70 6.51
N PHE A 16 0.62 -3.38 6.43
CA PHE A 16 1.50 -2.75 5.44
C PHE A 16 2.97 -2.97 5.76
N ALA A 17 3.34 -3.00 7.05
CA ALA A 17 4.70 -3.35 7.45
C ALA A 17 5.04 -4.79 7.01
N VAL A 18 4.13 -5.72 7.27
CA VAL A 18 4.30 -7.13 6.86
C VAL A 18 4.37 -7.23 5.34
N PHE A 19 3.47 -6.57 4.65
CA PHE A 19 3.42 -6.60 3.18
C PHE A 19 4.69 -6.00 2.58
N GLY A 20 5.19 -4.91 3.17
CA GLY A 20 6.47 -4.33 2.76
C GLY A 20 7.64 -5.28 2.95
N LEU A 21 7.67 -5.98 4.09
CA LEU A 21 8.70 -7.00 4.32
C LEU A 21 8.60 -8.14 3.30
N MET A 22 7.39 -8.54 2.93
CA MET A 22 7.19 -9.56 1.89
C MET A 22 7.75 -9.12 0.55
N HIS A 23 7.75 -7.84 0.25
CA HIS A 23 8.36 -7.32 -0.97
C HIS A 23 9.86 -7.61 -1.01
N PHE A 24 10.54 -7.58 0.13
CA PHE A 24 11.96 -7.92 0.19
C PHE A 24 12.19 -9.43 0.12
N MET A 25 11.32 -10.21 0.77
CA MET A 25 11.48 -11.65 0.85
C MET A 25 11.07 -12.37 -0.43
N ALA A 26 10.07 -11.87 -1.14
CA ALA A 26 9.52 -12.48 -2.35
C ALA A 26 9.68 -11.57 -3.57
N ALA A 27 10.74 -10.76 -3.60
CA ALA A 27 10.91 -9.75 -4.64
C ALA A 27 10.92 -10.33 -6.05
N ASN A 28 11.60 -11.47 -6.25
CA ASN A 28 11.68 -12.08 -7.57
C ASN A 28 10.31 -12.60 -8.04
N ASP A 29 9.52 -13.14 -7.11
CA ASP A 29 8.16 -13.60 -7.44
C ASP A 29 7.24 -12.44 -7.78
N MET A 30 7.40 -11.31 -7.09
CA MET A 30 6.59 -10.12 -7.31
C MET A 30 7.01 -9.32 -8.54
N ALA A 31 8.24 -9.50 -9.01
CA ALA A 31 8.75 -8.75 -10.16
C ALA A 31 7.90 -8.96 -11.41
N GLY A 32 7.26 -10.12 -11.54
CA GLY A 32 6.36 -10.39 -12.66
C GLY A 32 5.11 -9.51 -12.70
N MET A 33 4.76 -8.86 -11.59
CA MET A 33 3.62 -7.93 -11.53
C MET A 33 3.97 -6.53 -12.01
N VAL A 34 5.26 -6.21 -12.13
CA VAL A 34 5.67 -4.91 -12.65
C VAL A 34 5.37 -4.87 -14.15
N PRO A 35 4.68 -3.83 -14.66
CA PRO A 35 4.38 -3.76 -16.08
C PRO A 35 5.66 -3.85 -16.93
N ALA A 36 5.60 -4.61 -18.01
CA ALA A 36 6.75 -4.86 -18.88
C ALA A 36 7.32 -3.56 -19.48
N ALA A 37 6.48 -2.55 -19.66
CA ALA A 37 6.88 -1.25 -20.18
C ALA A 37 7.73 -0.44 -19.19
N VAL A 38 7.71 -0.80 -17.90
CA VAL A 38 8.45 -0.10 -16.86
C VAL A 38 9.82 -0.76 -16.70
N PRO A 39 10.91 -0.03 -16.94
CA PRO A 39 12.25 -0.60 -16.78
C PRO A 39 12.60 -0.78 -15.29
N GLY A 40 13.43 -1.78 -15.01
CA GLY A 40 13.96 -1.99 -13.68
C GLY A 40 13.38 -3.18 -12.93
N GLY A 41 12.19 -3.65 -13.29
CA GLY A 41 11.60 -4.88 -12.73
C GLY A 41 11.66 -4.97 -11.21
N VAL A 42 12.55 -5.82 -10.69
CA VAL A 42 12.66 -6.11 -9.26
C VAL A 42 13.03 -4.88 -8.41
N ILE A 43 13.68 -3.89 -8.99
CA ILE A 43 14.03 -2.66 -8.28
C ILE A 43 12.78 -1.96 -7.78
N TRP A 44 11.71 -1.95 -8.58
CA TRP A 44 10.44 -1.34 -8.19
C TRP A 44 9.78 -2.09 -7.03
N VAL A 45 9.96 -3.40 -6.98
CA VAL A 45 9.45 -4.21 -5.87
C VAL A 45 10.16 -3.82 -4.57
N TYR A 46 11.50 -3.70 -4.59
CA TYR A 46 12.26 -3.27 -3.41
C TYR A 46 11.89 -1.85 -2.99
N LEU A 47 11.79 -0.94 -3.93
CA LEU A 47 11.42 0.45 -3.64
C LEU A 47 10.03 0.53 -3.02
N THR A 48 9.07 -0.20 -3.58
CA THR A 48 7.71 -0.25 -3.05
C THR A 48 7.71 -0.82 -1.64
N GLY A 49 8.46 -1.90 -1.40
CA GLY A 49 8.58 -2.49 -0.08
C GLY A 49 9.13 -1.50 0.94
N ALA A 50 10.17 -0.76 0.58
CA ALA A 50 10.75 0.26 1.43
C ALA A 50 9.73 1.36 1.76
N CYS A 51 8.95 1.79 0.77
CA CYS A 51 7.90 2.80 0.97
C CYS A 51 6.82 2.29 1.91
N LEU A 52 6.39 1.04 1.75
CA LEU A 52 5.36 0.44 2.61
C LEU A 52 5.83 0.35 4.06
N VAL A 53 7.04 -0.12 4.29
CA VAL A 53 7.59 -0.23 5.65
C VAL A 53 7.77 1.15 6.25
N ALA A 54 8.34 2.10 5.49
CA ALA A 54 8.54 3.45 5.99
C ALA A 54 7.22 4.13 6.36
N ALA A 55 6.20 3.97 5.53
CA ALA A 55 4.87 4.53 5.80
C ALA A 55 4.26 3.91 7.07
N ALA A 56 4.36 2.58 7.19
CA ALA A 56 3.83 1.88 8.37
C ALA A 56 4.52 2.37 9.65
N VAL A 57 5.85 2.48 9.64
CA VAL A 57 6.60 2.95 10.79
C VAL A 57 6.23 4.39 11.14
N ALA A 58 6.15 5.27 10.15
CA ALA A 58 5.78 6.66 10.37
C ALA A 58 4.40 6.79 11.01
N ILE A 59 3.44 5.99 10.56
CA ILE A 59 2.09 5.97 11.11
C ILE A 59 2.13 5.46 12.56
N LEU A 60 2.85 4.37 12.82
CA LEU A 60 2.90 3.76 14.15
C LEU A 60 3.57 4.68 15.18
N VAL A 61 4.64 5.37 14.81
CA VAL A 61 5.33 6.27 15.74
C VAL A 61 4.70 7.66 15.78
N GLY A 62 3.80 7.98 14.87
CA GLY A 62 3.11 9.26 14.85
C GLY A 62 3.92 10.42 14.31
N LYS A 63 5.05 10.16 13.65
CA LYS A 63 5.88 11.19 13.03
C LYS A 63 5.63 11.22 11.54
N MET A 64 5.33 12.40 10.99
CA MET A 64 5.01 12.57 9.58
C MET A 64 3.85 11.68 9.14
N ALA A 65 2.93 11.37 10.07
CA ALA A 65 1.86 10.40 9.81
C ALA A 65 0.92 10.87 8.70
N LYS A 66 0.64 12.16 8.62
CA LYS A 66 -0.22 12.70 7.57
C LYS A 66 0.40 12.53 6.19
N LEU A 67 1.68 12.89 6.05
CA LEU A 67 2.40 12.72 4.79
C LEU A 67 2.49 11.24 4.42
N ALA A 68 2.88 10.40 5.39
CA ALA A 68 3.04 8.97 5.15
C ALA A 68 1.73 8.32 4.70
N ALA A 69 0.62 8.62 5.37
CA ALA A 69 -0.67 8.05 5.02
C ALA A 69 -1.16 8.57 3.66
N THR A 70 -0.92 9.84 3.36
CA THR A 70 -1.29 10.41 2.06
C THR A 70 -0.53 9.70 0.93
N LEU A 71 0.77 9.55 1.10
CA LEU A 71 1.60 8.88 0.09
C LEU A 71 1.23 7.40 -0.04
N LEU A 72 0.90 6.75 1.08
CA LEU A 72 0.44 5.37 1.06
C LEU A 72 -0.86 5.23 0.25
N GLY A 73 -1.81 6.14 0.45
CA GLY A 73 -3.05 6.15 -0.33
C GLY A 73 -2.78 6.32 -1.83
N VAL A 74 -1.88 7.23 -2.18
CA VAL A 74 -1.47 7.42 -3.59
C VAL A 74 -0.85 6.14 -4.14
N LEU A 75 0.03 5.50 -3.38
CA LEU A 75 0.67 4.26 -3.81
C LEU A 75 -0.36 3.15 -4.07
N LEU A 76 -1.35 3.03 -3.20
CA LEU A 76 -2.43 2.05 -3.38
C LEU A 76 -3.23 2.32 -4.65
N LEU A 77 -3.50 3.60 -4.97
CA LEU A 77 -4.15 3.95 -6.22
C LEU A 77 -3.28 3.62 -7.43
N VAL A 78 -1.97 3.79 -7.32
CA VAL A 78 -1.04 3.37 -8.37
C VAL A 78 -1.13 1.87 -8.60
N PHE A 79 -1.23 1.07 -7.53
CA PHE A 79 -1.39 -0.38 -7.65
C PHE A 79 -2.69 -0.74 -8.38
N VAL A 80 -3.79 -0.06 -8.06
CA VAL A 80 -5.07 -0.28 -8.75
C VAL A 80 -4.90 -0.04 -10.25
N LEU A 81 -4.32 1.09 -10.61
CA LEU A 81 -4.23 1.50 -12.01
C LEU A 81 -3.20 0.69 -12.80
N SER A 82 -2.09 0.29 -12.17
CA SER A 82 -0.99 -0.35 -12.88
C SER A 82 -0.99 -1.87 -12.83
N ILE A 83 -1.60 -2.46 -11.80
CA ILE A 83 -1.56 -3.90 -11.57
C ILE A 83 -2.94 -4.52 -11.60
N HIS A 84 -3.83 -4.07 -10.73
CA HIS A 84 -5.11 -4.74 -10.52
C HIS A 84 -6.11 -4.49 -11.64
N LEU A 85 -6.26 -3.24 -12.07
CA LEU A 85 -7.21 -2.92 -13.13
C LEU A 85 -6.81 -3.54 -14.48
N PRO A 86 -5.55 -3.47 -14.91
CA PRO A 86 -5.14 -4.17 -16.12
C PRO A 86 -5.37 -5.68 -16.06
N ALA A 87 -5.19 -6.31 -14.89
CA ALA A 87 -5.46 -7.73 -14.71
C ALA A 87 -6.95 -8.04 -14.88
N VAL A 88 -7.83 -7.20 -14.34
CA VAL A 88 -9.28 -7.34 -14.53
C VAL A 88 -9.63 -7.24 -16.01
N MET A 89 -9.08 -6.25 -16.69
CA MET A 89 -9.33 -6.04 -18.13
C MET A 89 -8.81 -7.20 -18.96
N GLY A 90 -7.77 -7.89 -18.49
CA GLY A 90 -7.23 -9.08 -19.13
C GLY A 90 -7.98 -10.38 -18.81
N GLY A 91 -9.06 -10.30 -18.04
CA GLY A 91 -9.91 -11.44 -17.75
C GLY A 91 -9.72 -12.08 -16.39
N ASP A 92 -8.83 -11.57 -15.56
CA ASP A 92 -8.62 -12.08 -14.21
C ASP A 92 -9.67 -11.50 -13.26
N GLN A 93 -10.72 -12.26 -13.01
CA GLN A 93 -11.82 -11.80 -12.16
C GLN A 93 -11.42 -11.70 -10.70
N MET A 94 -10.43 -12.47 -10.26
CA MET A 94 -9.94 -12.38 -8.89
C MET A 94 -9.25 -11.04 -8.62
N ALA A 95 -8.73 -10.40 -9.66
CA ALA A 95 -8.11 -9.09 -9.52
C ALA A 95 -9.11 -8.00 -9.14
N MET A 96 -10.41 -8.22 -9.37
CA MET A 96 -11.43 -7.25 -8.93
C MET A 96 -11.45 -7.10 -7.41
N SER A 97 -11.20 -8.17 -6.66
CA SER A 97 -11.08 -8.06 -5.20
C SER A 97 -9.90 -7.19 -4.81
N GLY A 98 -8.79 -7.25 -5.56
CA GLY A 98 -7.65 -6.37 -5.35
C GLY A 98 -7.98 -4.91 -5.63
N VAL A 99 -8.74 -4.63 -6.71
CA VAL A 99 -9.20 -3.27 -7.02
C VAL A 99 -10.03 -2.73 -5.87
N LEU A 100 -11.04 -3.48 -5.45
CA LEU A 100 -11.97 -3.02 -4.41
C LEU A 100 -11.24 -2.86 -3.07
N LYS A 101 -10.39 -3.80 -2.72
CA LYS A 101 -9.61 -3.76 -1.49
C LYS A 101 -8.69 -2.54 -1.46
N ASP A 102 -7.93 -2.32 -2.51
CA ASP A 102 -6.98 -1.21 -2.53
C ASP A 102 -7.66 0.15 -2.63
N LEU A 103 -8.82 0.23 -3.29
CA LEU A 103 -9.62 1.45 -3.25
C LEU A 103 -10.10 1.76 -1.83
N ALA A 104 -10.58 0.75 -1.11
CA ALA A 104 -11.01 0.92 0.27
C ALA A 104 -9.84 1.30 1.17
N LEU A 105 -8.68 0.66 0.99
CA LEU A 105 -7.49 0.98 1.77
C LEU A 105 -6.96 2.37 1.46
N ALA A 106 -6.99 2.79 0.19
CA ALA A 106 -6.61 4.15 -0.18
C ALA A 106 -7.53 5.18 0.48
N GLY A 107 -8.84 4.92 0.47
CA GLY A 107 -9.80 5.77 1.16
C GLY A 107 -9.52 5.84 2.65
N ALA A 108 -9.24 4.71 3.28
CA ALA A 108 -8.87 4.66 4.70
C ALA A 108 -7.60 5.45 4.97
N ALA A 109 -6.60 5.35 4.09
CA ALA A 109 -5.34 6.08 4.23
C ALA A 109 -5.57 7.59 4.17
N PHE A 110 -6.36 8.06 3.21
CA PHE A 110 -6.67 9.47 3.10
C PHE A 110 -7.50 9.97 4.28
N TYR A 111 -8.46 9.16 4.72
CA TYR A 111 -9.27 9.51 5.89
C TYR A 111 -8.38 9.62 7.14
N TYR A 112 -7.51 8.64 7.35
CA TYR A 112 -6.55 8.68 8.46
C TYR A 112 -5.67 9.93 8.36
N ALA A 113 -5.14 10.22 7.17
CA ALA A 113 -4.28 11.39 6.96
C ALA A 113 -5.01 12.69 7.33
N SER A 114 -6.30 12.80 6.99
CA SER A 114 -7.07 14.01 7.26
C SER A 114 -7.24 14.29 8.75
N LYS A 115 -7.07 13.29 9.61
CA LYS A 115 -7.20 13.42 11.06
C LYS A 115 -5.87 13.67 11.75
N GLN A 116 -4.77 13.68 11.02
CA GLN A 116 -3.44 13.86 11.58
C GLN A 116 -3.01 15.32 11.46
N ALA A 117 -2.16 15.76 12.41
CA ALA A 117 -1.52 17.06 12.32
C ALA A 117 -0.54 17.10 11.16
N ALA A 118 -0.44 18.24 10.53
CA ALA A 118 0.48 18.43 9.41
C ALA A 118 1.95 18.27 9.81
#